data_2552bbabf30c3f6aaf8e4bfbbcc8ae8f
#
_entry.id   2552bbabf30c3f6aaf8e4bfbbcc8ae8f
#
_cell.length_a   1.000
_cell.length_b   1.000
_cell.length_c   1.000
_cell.angle_alpha   90.00
_cell.angle_beta   90.00
_cell.angle_gamma   90.00
#
_symmetry.space_group_name_H-M   'P 1'
#
loop_
_entity.id
_entity.type
_entity.pdbx_description
1 polymer ?
#
loop_
_entity_poly.entity_id
_entity_poly.type
_entity_poly.pdbx_seq_one_letter_code
_entity_poly.pdbx_strand_id
1 'polypeptide(L)'
;MAEKHLKKCSTSLIIREMQIKTTLRFYLTSVRMTKIINSGDSRCWWGCGERGTLLHCWWDCNLVQPLWKSVWWFLRKLDIVLLEDPAIPLLGIYPENVSTCNKDTCSTMFIAALFIVARIWKEPRCPSTEEWLQKMWYIYTMEYYSAIKNNEFMGFLGKWMDLEDIILSELTKSQKNSHYVHSLISGL
;
A
#
# COMPACT_ATOMS: atom_id res chain seq x y z
N MET A 1 12.86 -12.51 22.06
CA MET A 1 12.18 -11.24 21.74
C MET A 1 11.57 -11.23 20.34
N ALA A 2 12.27 -11.67 19.30
CA ALA A 2 11.73 -11.69 17.92
C ALA A 2 10.47 -12.56 17.76
N GLU A 3 10.40 -13.75 18.36
CA GLU A 3 9.23 -14.63 18.28
C GLU A 3 7.97 -14.05 18.96
N LYS A 4 8.12 -13.28 20.04
CA LYS A 4 6.99 -12.58 20.66
C LYS A 4 6.46 -11.45 19.79
N HIS A 5 7.32 -10.77 19.05
CA HIS A 5 6.93 -9.76 18.07
C HIS A 5 6.24 -10.39 16.86
N LEU A 6 6.71 -11.56 16.42
CA LEU A 6 6.14 -12.31 15.32
C LEU A 6 4.71 -12.81 15.60
N LYS A 7 4.43 -13.20 16.85
CA LYS A 7 3.08 -13.62 17.30
C LYS A 7 2.12 -12.45 17.54
N LYS A 8 2.61 -11.23 17.76
CA LYS A 8 1.79 -10.03 17.94
C LYS A 8 1.52 -9.26 16.65
N CYS A 9 2.23 -9.55 15.56
CA CYS A 9 1.98 -8.93 14.26
C CYS A 9 0.78 -9.63 13.61
N SER A 10 -0.39 -9.02 13.70
CA SER A 10 -1.64 -9.44 13.06
C SER A 10 -1.65 -9.25 11.53
N THR A 11 -0.53 -8.85 10.93
CA THR A 11 -0.41 -8.65 9.49
C THR A 11 -0.36 -9.98 8.75
N SER A 12 -1.20 -10.11 7.72
CA SER A 12 -1.20 -11.28 6.84
C SER A 12 0.18 -11.52 6.20
N LEU A 13 0.47 -12.78 5.84
CA LEU A 13 1.75 -13.16 5.20
C LEU A 13 2.05 -12.31 3.96
N ILE A 14 1.04 -11.90 3.23
CA ILE A 14 1.17 -11.13 1.98
C ILE A 14 1.56 -9.70 2.24
N ILE A 15 0.92 -9.04 3.18
CA ILE A 15 1.28 -7.69 3.62
C ILE A 15 2.71 -7.69 4.14
N ARG A 16 3.06 -8.71 4.92
CA ARG A 16 4.42 -8.89 5.42
C ARG A 16 5.43 -9.10 4.30
N GLU A 17 5.11 -9.90 3.30
CA GLU A 17 5.96 -10.10 2.13
C GLU A 17 6.17 -8.79 1.36
N MET A 18 5.13 -7.98 1.17
CA MET A 18 5.24 -6.67 0.55
C MET A 18 6.12 -5.73 1.37
N GLN A 19 5.95 -5.67 2.69
CA GLN A 19 6.81 -4.88 3.57
C GLN A 19 8.28 -5.30 3.45
N ILE A 20 8.57 -6.59 3.52
CA ILE A 20 9.92 -7.13 3.38
C ILE A 20 10.51 -6.77 2.02
N LYS A 21 9.77 -6.99 0.94
CA LYS A 21 10.22 -6.65 -0.42
C LYS A 21 10.46 -5.16 -0.57
N THR A 22 9.58 -4.31 -0.05
CA THR A 22 9.72 -2.86 -0.09
C THR A 22 10.96 -2.41 0.69
N THR A 23 11.12 -2.91 1.92
CA THR A 23 12.21 -2.50 2.81
C THR A 23 13.56 -3.02 2.35
N LEU A 24 13.68 -4.32 2.07
CA LEU A 24 14.99 -4.93 1.78
C LEU A 24 15.45 -4.69 0.34
N ARG A 25 14.55 -4.69 -0.63
CA ARG A 25 14.93 -4.61 -2.04
C ARG A 25 14.97 -3.18 -2.56
N PHE A 26 14.13 -2.30 -2.04
CA PHE A 26 13.88 -1.01 -2.65
C PHE A 26 14.21 0.20 -1.77
N TYR A 27 14.15 0.09 -0.45
CA TYR A 27 14.31 1.22 0.46
C TYR A 27 15.67 1.94 0.30
N LEU A 28 16.74 1.20 0.09
CA LEU A 28 18.10 1.76 -0.08
C LEU A 28 18.46 2.09 -1.52
N THR A 29 17.65 1.65 -2.49
CA THR A 29 17.99 1.80 -3.92
C THR A 29 17.90 3.26 -4.36
N SER A 30 16.94 4.03 -3.83
CA SER A 30 16.77 5.45 -4.16
C SER A 30 17.96 6.30 -3.75
N VAL A 31 18.43 6.12 -2.52
CA VAL A 31 19.59 6.85 -1.99
C VAL A 31 20.87 6.44 -2.71
N ARG A 32 20.99 5.18 -3.11
CA ARG A 32 22.12 4.70 -3.92
C ARG A 32 22.07 5.26 -5.33
N MET A 33 20.91 5.38 -5.94
CA MET A 33 20.78 5.86 -7.31
C MET A 33 21.06 7.37 -7.42
N THR A 34 20.72 8.17 -6.43
CA THR A 34 21.13 9.59 -6.35
C THR A 34 22.63 9.76 -6.07
N LYS A 35 23.29 8.78 -5.42
CA LYS A 35 24.72 8.81 -5.12
C LYS A 35 25.61 8.16 -6.18
N ILE A 36 25.13 7.19 -6.94
CA ILE A 36 25.90 6.43 -7.92
C ILE A 36 26.13 7.22 -9.21
N ILE A 37 25.23 8.14 -9.54
CA ILE A 37 25.47 9.11 -10.61
C ILE A 37 26.38 10.19 -10.04
N ASN A 38 27.67 9.93 -10.07
CA ASN A 38 28.78 10.73 -9.54
C ASN A 38 28.99 12.06 -10.31
N SER A 39 27.89 12.65 -10.80
CA SER A 39 27.85 13.88 -11.59
C SER A 39 27.77 15.15 -10.74
N GLY A 40 27.80 15.04 -9.41
CA GLY A 40 27.56 16.19 -8.52
C GLY A 40 26.09 16.70 -8.56
N ASP A 41 25.25 16.08 -9.37
CA ASP A 41 23.84 16.42 -9.53
C ASP A 41 22.99 15.66 -8.53
N SER A 42 22.45 16.35 -7.54
CA SER A 42 21.58 15.79 -6.51
C SER A 42 20.09 15.76 -6.90
N ARG A 43 19.79 15.85 -8.21
CA ARG A 43 18.42 15.87 -8.71
C ARG A 43 17.73 14.52 -8.60
N CYS A 44 16.41 14.56 -8.57
CA CYS A 44 15.58 13.40 -8.52
C CYS A 44 15.87 12.45 -9.69
N TRP A 45 16.10 11.17 -9.37
CA TRP A 45 16.33 10.10 -10.35
C TRP A 45 15.24 10.00 -11.42
N TRP A 46 14.01 10.32 -11.08
CA TRP A 46 12.87 10.25 -11.99
C TRP A 46 12.76 11.42 -12.96
N GLY A 47 13.68 12.35 -12.91
CA GLY A 47 13.74 13.46 -13.86
C GLY A 47 12.70 14.57 -13.62
N CYS A 48 12.12 14.67 -12.42
CA CYS A 48 11.20 15.76 -12.09
C CYS A 48 11.90 17.12 -11.91
N GLY A 49 13.25 17.15 -11.87
CA GLY A 49 14.06 18.37 -11.74
C GLY A 49 14.37 18.79 -10.31
N GLU A 50 13.64 18.29 -9.33
CA GLU A 50 13.80 18.62 -7.92
C GLU A 50 14.94 17.85 -7.26
N ARG A 51 15.33 18.27 -6.05
CA ARG A 51 16.36 17.59 -5.28
C ARG A 51 15.91 16.20 -4.83
N GLY A 52 16.67 15.17 -5.17
CA GLY A 52 16.36 13.76 -4.89
C GLY A 52 16.69 13.36 -3.45
N THR A 53 15.89 13.80 -2.47
CA THR A 53 15.97 13.29 -1.10
C THR A 53 15.16 11.99 -0.95
N LEU A 54 15.35 11.26 0.16
CA LEU A 54 14.56 10.08 0.45
C LEU A 54 13.06 10.44 0.56
N LEU A 55 12.74 11.50 1.30
CA LEU A 55 11.38 11.99 1.45
C LEU A 55 10.79 12.40 0.10
N HIS A 56 11.56 13.14 -0.72
CA HIS A 56 11.11 13.52 -2.04
C HIS A 56 10.73 12.30 -2.90
N CYS A 57 11.58 11.30 -2.98
CA CYS A 57 11.33 10.12 -3.81
C CYS A 57 10.10 9.30 -3.35
N TRP A 58 9.82 9.26 -2.06
CA TRP A 58 8.70 8.50 -1.52
C TRP A 58 7.41 9.29 -1.41
N TRP A 59 7.49 10.61 -1.33
CA TRP A 59 6.34 11.47 -1.02
C TRP A 59 6.22 12.69 -1.93
N ASP A 60 7.18 13.63 -1.91
CA ASP A 60 7.03 14.96 -2.53
C ASP A 60 7.11 14.96 -4.05
N CYS A 61 7.65 13.92 -4.68
CA CYS A 61 7.87 13.89 -6.12
C CYS A 61 6.56 14.04 -6.89
N ASN A 62 6.53 14.94 -7.87
CA ASN A 62 5.36 15.19 -8.73
C ASN A 62 4.85 13.93 -9.44
N LEU A 63 5.71 12.92 -9.66
CA LEU A 63 5.30 11.64 -10.24
C LEU A 63 4.61 10.72 -9.23
N VAL A 64 4.86 10.88 -7.93
CA VAL A 64 4.31 10.04 -6.86
C VAL A 64 3.08 10.66 -6.23
N GLN A 65 3.01 11.98 -6.18
CA GLN A 65 1.90 12.73 -5.58
C GLN A 65 0.50 12.32 -6.09
N PRO A 66 0.28 12.05 -7.39
CA PRO A 66 -1.03 11.61 -7.87
C PRO A 66 -1.49 10.31 -7.21
N LEU A 67 -0.58 9.36 -6.98
CA LEU A 67 -0.91 8.12 -6.26
C LEU A 67 -1.34 8.41 -4.82
N TRP A 68 -0.57 9.23 -4.09
CA TRP A 68 -0.93 9.58 -2.71
C TRP A 68 -2.28 10.29 -2.64
N LYS A 69 -2.58 11.23 -3.53
CA LYS A 69 -3.90 11.88 -3.63
C LYS A 69 -5.02 10.86 -3.82
N SER A 70 -4.81 9.84 -4.66
CA SER A 70 -5.78 8.76 -4.85
C SER A 70 -5.97 7.94 -3.58
N VAL A 71 -4.89 7.57 -2.87
CA VAL A 71 -4.96 6.83 -1.62
C VAL A 71 -5.74 7.62 -0.56
N TRP A 72 -5.48 8.92 -0.40
CA TRP A 72 -6.22 9.77 0.54
C TRP A 72 -7.69 9.95 0.14
N TRP A 73 -7.98 10.02 -1.14
CA TRP A 73 -9.35 10.05 -1.63
C TRP A 73 -10.12 8.77 -1.26
N PHE A 74 -9.50 7.59 -1.38
CA PHE A 74 -10.10 6.33 -0.93
C PHE A 74 -10.33 6.31 0.58
N LEU A 75 -9.39 6.78 1.38
CA LEU A 75 -9.56 6.88 2.83
C LEU A 75 -10.76 7.76 3.20
N ARG A 76 -10.94 8.87 2.50
CA ARG A 76 -12.11 9.76 2.69
C ARG A 76 -13.43 9.07 2.32
N LYS A 77 -13.44 8.21 1.29
CA LYS A 77 -14.62 7.40 0.96
C LYS A 77 -15.00 6.39 2.05
N LEU A 78 -14.04 5.98 2.85
CA LEU A 78 -14.20 5.10 4.01
C LEU A 78 -14.51 5.87 5.30
N ASP A 79 -14.83 7.17 5.21
CA ASP A 79 -14.99 8.07 6.35
C ASP A 79 -13.77 8.14 7.30
N ILE A 80 -12.59 7.77 6.79
CA ILE A 80 -11.34 7.87 7.51
C ILE A 80 -10.68 9.20 7.16
N VAL A 81 -10.78 10.17 8.07
CA VAL A 81 -10.17 11.49 7.91
C VAL A 81 -8.79 11.48 8.54
N LEU A 82 -7.75 11.52 7.70
CA LEU A 82 -6.35 11.65 8.12
C LEU A 82 -5.74 12.90 7.49
N LEU A 83 -4.83 13.54 8.23
CA LEU A 83 -3.99 14.59 7.68
C LEU A 83 -3.07 14.01 6.61
N GLU A 84 -2.84 14.76 5.54
CA GLU A 84 -1.89 14.37 4.48
C GLU A 84 -0.44 14.64 4.96
N ASP A 85 0.06 13.75 5.83
CA ASP A 85 1.38 13.83 6.46
C ASP A 85 2.21 12.58 6.09
N PRO A 86 3.42 12.75 5.54
CA PRO A 86 4.31 11.64 5.19
C PRO A 86 4.69 10.76 6.39
N ALA A 87 4.63 11.27 7.62
CA ALA A 87 4.90 10.48 8.82
C ALA A 87 3.94 9.31 8.99
N ILE A 88 2.70 9.45 8.50
CA ILE A 88 1.68 8.41 8.61
C ILE A 88 2.04 7.19 7.73
N PRO A 89 2.15 7.31 6.39
CA PRO A 89 2.42 6.17 5.53
C PRO A 89 3.87 5.67 5.61
N LEU A 90 4.85 6.55 5.87
CA LEU A 90 6.26 6.17 5.85
C LEU A 90 6.77 5.64 7.19
N LEU A 91 6.25 6.14 8.31
CA LEU A 91 6.71 5.80 9.66
C LEU A 91 5.65 5.06 10.49
N GLY A 92 4.39 5.02 10.04
CA GLY A 92 3.29 4.43 10.80
C GLY A 92 2.90 5.23 12.03
N ILE A 93 3.17 6.54 12.04
CA ILE A 93 2.83 7.44 13.15
C ILE A 93 1.42 7.98 12.91
N TYR A 94 0.45 7.46 13.64
CA TYR A 94 -0.95 7.87 13.56
C TYR A 94 -1.33 8.83 14.69
N PRO A 95 -2.26 9.78 14.43
CA PRO A 95 -2.90 10.54 15.50
C PRO A 95 -3.60 9.64 16.53
N GLU A 96 -3.68 10.07 17.78
CA GLU A 96 -4.24 9.27 18.88
C GLU A 96 -5.74 8.96 18.69
N ASN A 97 -6.48 9.83 18.01
CA ASN A 97 -7.91 9.72 17.77
C ASN A 97 -8.29 8.67 16.71
N VAL A 98 -7.33 8.05 16.02
CA VAL A 98 -7.60 7.03 15.00
C VAL A 98 -7.82 5.67 15.65
N SER A 99 -8.95 5.02 15.35
CA SER A 99 -9.26 3.69 15.87
C SER A 99 -8.26 2.63 15.39
N THR A 100 -8.11 1.54 16.15
CA THR A 100 -7.19 0.44 15.78
C THR A 100 -7.60 -0.21 14.45
N CYS A 101 -8.90 -0.42 14.23
CA CYS A 101 -9.42 -0.97 12.98
C CYS A 101 -9.05 -0.09 11.78
N ASN A 102 -9.25 1.22 11.91
CA ASN A 102 -8.87 2.18 10.86
C ASN A 102 -7.35 2.19 10.60
N LYS A 103 -6.52 2.07 11.67
CA LYS A 103 -5.06 1.96 11.52
C LYS A 103 -4.65 0.75 10.70
N ASP A 104 -5.28 -0.40 10.91
CA ASP A 104 -4.98 -1.64 10.18
C ASP A 104 -5.38 -1.52 8.71
N THR A 105 -6.54 -0.94 8.40
CA THR A 105 -6.99 -0.66 7.04
C THR A 105 -6.06 0.32 6.33
N CYS A 106 -5.74 1.44 6.97
CA CYS A 106 -4.81 2.44 6.44
C CYS A 106 -3.43 1.84 6.18
N SER A 107 -2.90 1.07 7.12
CA SER A 107 -1.58 0.43 6.99
C SER A 107 -1.53 -0.50 5.79
N THR A 108 -2.59 -1.28 5.54
CA THR A 108 -2.70 -2.14 4.36
C THR A 108 -2.63 -1.33 3.07
N MET A 109 -3.39 -0.24 2.98
CA MET A 109 -3.44 0.66 1.83
C MET A 109 -2.08 1.34 1.58
N PHE A 110 -1.44 1.83 2.64
CA PHE A 110 -0.13 2.47 2.54
C PHE A 110 0.98 1.49 2.15
N ILE A 111 0.98 0.27 2.68
CA ILE A 111 1.95 -0.76 2.30
C ILE A 111 1.82 -1.12 0.82
N ALA A 112 0.60 -1.24 0.30
CA ALA A 112 0.35 -1.46 -1.11
C ALA A 112 0.87 -0.29 -1.96
N ALA A 113 0.61 0.96 -1.55
CA ALA A 113 1.09 2.15 -2.25
C ALA A 113 2.62 2.24 -2.26
N LEU A 114 3.26 2.05 -1.11
CA LEU A 114 4.72 2.02 -1.00
C LEU A 114 5.34 0.92 -1.86
N PHE A 115 4.70 -0.24 -1.94
CA PHE A 115 5.16 -1.33 -2.80
C PHE A 115 5.10 -0.95 -4.29
N ILE A 116 4.05 -0.23 -4.73
CA ILE A 116 3.94 0.26 -6.11
C ILE A 116 5.02 1.31 -6.40
N VAL A 117 5.19 2.29 -5.50
CA VAL A 117 6.27 3.30 -5.63
C VAL A 117 7.63 2.60 -5.74
N ALA A 118 7.90 1.60 -4.92
CA ALA A 118 9.14 0.85 -4.94
C ALA A 118 9.38 0.08 -6.25
N ARG A 119 8.35 -0.45 -6.89
CA ARG A 119 8.48 -1.21 -8.15
C ARG A 119 8.91 -0.37 -9.33
N ILE A 120 8.50 0.90 -9.40
CA ILE A 120 8.79 1.79 -10.53
C ILE A 120 10.20 2.41 -10.49
N TRP A 121 11.01 2.08 -9.49
CA TRP A 121 12.35 2.65 -9.34
C TRP A 121 13.31 2.31 -10.47
N LYS A 122 13.07 1.18 -11.16
CA LYS A 122 13.87 0.80 -12.32
C LYS A 122 13.42 1.46 -13.62
N GLU A 123 12.16 1.85 -13.67
CA GLU A 123 11.53 2.47 -14.82
C GLU A 123 10.82 3.74 -14.34
N PRO A 124 11.43 4.93 -14.52
CA PRO A 124 10.87 6.18 -14.01
C PRO A 124 9.56 6.49 -14.76
N ARG A 125 8.46 6.23 -14.11
CA ARG A 125 7.11 6.54 -14.57
C ARG A 125 6.22 6.90 -13.39
N CYS A 126 5.11 7.57 -13.68
CA CYS A 126 4.10 7.82 -12.66
C CYS A 126 3.49 6.48 -12.19
N PRO A 127 3.44 6.21 -10.88
CA PRO A 127 2.73 5.04 -10.37
C PRO A 127 1.23 5.18 -10.64
N SER A 128 0.63 4.14 -11.19
CA SER A 128 -0.77 4.14 -11.59
C SER A 128 -1.68 3.80 -10.41
N THR A 129 -2.78 4.53 -10.25
CA THR A 129 -3.86 4.18 -9.31
C THR A 129 -4.43 2.81 -9.61
N GLU A 130 -4.52 2.43 -10.89
CA GLU A 130 -4.98 1.13 -11.32
C GLU A 130 -4.09 -0.01 -10.82
N GLU A 131 -2.75 0.14 -10.89
CA GLU A 131 -1.82 -0.84 -10.33
C GLU A 131 -1.96 -0.97 -8.82
N TRP A 132 -2.25 0.13 -8.13
CA TRP A 132 -2.51 0.11 -6.71
C TRP A 132 -3.82 -0.62 -6.37
N LEU A 133 -4.90 -0.36 -7.09
CA LEU A 133 -6.18 -1.06 -6.93
C LEU A 133 -6.04 -2.57 -7.18
N GLN A 134 -5.32 -2.96 -8.24
CA GLN A 134 -5.01 -4.37 -8.49
C GLN A 134 -4.24 -5.01 -7.33
N LYS A 135 -3.34 -4.25 -6.69
CA LYS A 135 -2.63 -4.73 -5.50
C LYS A 135 -3.55 -4.86 -4.29
N MET A 136 -4.43 -3.89 -4.09
CA MET A 136 -5.44 -3.96 -3.02
C MET A 136 -6.36 -5.17 -3.21
N TRP A 137 -6.83 -5.39 -4.45
CA TRP A 137 -7.63 -6.55 -4.80
C TRP A 137 -6.89 -7.87 -4.58
N TYR A 138 -5.63 -7.94 -4.94
CA TYR A 138 -4.78 -9.11 -4.66
C TYR A 138 -4.64 -9.38 -3.15
N ILE A 139 -4.44 -8.35 -2.34
CA ILE A 139 -4.37 -8.51 -0.88
C ILE A 139 -5.70 -9.01 -0.34
N TYR A 140 -6.81 -8.41 -0.77
CA TYR A 140 -8.17 -8.81 -0.40
C TYR A 140 -8.41 -10.29 -0.67
N THR A 141 -8.15 -10.76 -1.90
CA THR A 141 -8.38 -12.15 -2.28
C THR A 141 -7.56 -13.14 -1.45
N MET A 142 -6.32 -12.80 -1.19
CA MET A 142 -5.44 -13.66 -0.41
C MET A 142 -5.78 -13.67 1.08
N GLU A 143 -6.20 -12.54 1.66
CA GLU A 143 -6.69 -12.50 3.04
C GLU A 143 -8.03 -13.25 3.17
N TYR A 144 -8.91 -13.17 2.18
CA TYR A 144 -10.16 -13.94 2.13
C TYR A 144 -9.89 -15.45 2.22
N TYR A 145 -9.04 -15.99 1.35
CA TYR A 145 -8.70 -17.42 1.38
C TYR A 145 -7.96 -17.83 2.65
N SER A 146 -7.12 -16.96 3.20
CA SER A 146 -6.45 -17.20 4.47
C SER A 146 -7.44 -17.25 5.63
N ALA A 147 -8.41 -16.33 5.66
CA ALA A 147 -9.45 -16.28 6.68
C ALA A 147 -10.33 -17.53 6.67
N ILE A 148 -10.72 -18.02 5.47
CA ILE A 148 -11.47 -19.28 5.33
C ILE A 148 -10.64 -20.46 5.86
N LYS A 149 -9.36 -20.56 5.44
CA LYS A 149 -8.48 -21.66 5.86
C LYS A 149 -8.28 -21.71 7.37
N ASN A 150 -8.20 -20.54 8.01
CA ASN A 150 -7.93 -20.42 9.45
C ASN A 150 -9.21 -20.33 10.30
N ASN A 151 -10.39 -20.32 9.70
CA ASN A 151 -11.68 -20.08 10.36
C ASN A 151 -11.76 -18.71 11.07
N GLU A 152 -11.14 -17.68 10.48
CA GLU A 152 -11.05 -16.29 10.99
C GLU A 152 -11.91 -15.31 10.17
N PHE A 153 -13.00 -15.78 9.58
CA PHE A 153 -13.78 -15.03 8.61
C PHE A 153 -14.42 -13.75 9.18
N MET A 154 -14.83 -13.75 10.45
CA MET A 154 -15.37 -12.55 11.09
C MET A 154 -14.37 -11.39 11.17
N GLY A 155 -13.09 -11.70 11.41
CA GLY A 155 -12.03 -10.72 11.42
C GLY A 155 -11.75 -10.13 10.01
N PHE A 156 -11.89 -10.96 8.99
CA PHE A 156 -11.80 -10.53 7.59
C PHE A 156 -12.95 -9.58 7.22
N LEU A 157 -14.18 -9.94 7.53
CA LEU A 157 -15.36 -9.11 7.24
C LEU A 157 -15.24 -7.73 7.88
N GLY A 158 -14.89 -7.64 9.16
CA GLY A 158 -14.75 -6.37 9.87
C GLY A 158 -13.70 -5.43 9.28
N LYS A 159 -12.74 -5.96 8.51
CA LYS A 159 -11.69 -5.17 7.87
C LYS A 159 -12.01 -4.78 6.44
N TRP A 160 -12.65 -5.66 5.68
CA TRP A 160 -12.73 -5.56 4.23
C TRP A 160 -14.11 -5.21 3.67
N MET A 161 -15.18 -5.34 4.46
CA MET A 161 -16.54 -5.16 3.96
C MET A 161 -16.77 -3.79 3.31
N ASP A 162 -16.39 -2.72 3.99
CA ASP A 162 -16.55 -1.36 3.45
C ASP A 162 -15.59 -1.07 2.29
N LEU A 163 -14.40 -1.68 2.32
CA LEU A 163 -13.36 -1.47 1.31
C LEU A 163 -13.65 -2.25 0.02
N GLU A 164 -14.32 -3.40 0.11
CA GLU A 164 -14.68 -4.25 -1.03
C GLU A 164 -15.55 -3.50 -2.04
N ASP A 165 -16.63 -2.87 -1.58
CA ASP A 165 -17.55 -2.15 -2.44
C ASP A 165 -16.86 -1.00 -3.18
N ILE A 166 -15.96 -0.29 -2.49
CA ILE A 166 -15.20 0.81 -3.08
C ILE A 166 -14.21 0.29 -4.13
N ILE A 167 -13.45 -0.77 -3.82
CA ILE A 167 -12.53 -1.39 -4.77
C ILE A 167 -13.29 -1.91 -5.99
N LEU A 168 -14.41 -2.59 -5.77
CA LEU A 168 -15.23 -3.13 -6.84
C LEU A 168 -15.84 -2.06 -7.73
N SER A 169 -16.19 -0.89 -7.19
CA SER A 169 -16.72 0.23 -7.98
C SER A 169 -15.69 0.79 -8.96
N GLU A 170 -14.41 0.74 -8.61
CA GLU A 170 -13.32 1.33 -9.40
C GLU A 170 -12.64 0.33 -10.35
N LEU A 171 -12.87 -0.98 -10.17
CA LEU A 171 -12.29 -2.00 -11.04
C LEU A 171 -13.10 -2.17 -12.34
N THR A 172 -12.40 -2.26 -13.46
CA THR A 172 -13.02 -2.57 -14.76
C THR A 172 -13.53 -4.01 -14.81
N LYS A 173 -14.46 -4.30 -15.73
CA LYS A 173 -15.00 -5.67 -15.92
C LYS A 173 -13.89 -6.69 -16.25
N SER A 174 -12.88 -6.31 -17.02
CA SER A 174 -11.76 -7.20 -17.34
C SER A 174 -10.88 -7.52 -16.14
N GLN A 175 -10.68 -6.55 -15.26
CA GLN A 175 -9.93 -6.73 -14.01
C GLN A 175 -10.68 -7.58 -13.00
N LYS A 176 -12.00 -7.43 -12.91
CA LYS A 176 -12.86 -8.29 -12.09
C LYS A 176 -12.79 -9.76 -12.54
N ASN A 177 -12.78 -10.00 -13.85
CA ASN A 177 -12.72 -11.34 -14.41
C ASN A 177 -11.34 -12.02 -14.22
N SER A 178 -10.25 -11.26 -14.16
CA SER A 178 -8.91 -11.83 -13.98
C SER A 178 -8.62 -12.25 -12.53
N HIS A 179 -9.43 -11.77 -11.56
CA HIS A 179 -9.25 -12.04 -10.14
C HIS A 179 -10.60 -12.39 -9.49
N TYR A 180 -11.28 -13.37 -10.06
CA TYR A 180 -12.60 -13.79 -9.57
C TYR A 180 -12.47 -14.48 -8.21
N VAL A 181 -13.15 -13.94 -7.21
CA VAL A 181 -13.31 -14.61 -5.91
C VAL A 181 -14.50 -15.55 -6.01
N HIS A 182 -14.26 -16.84 -6.01
CA HIS A 182 -15.34 -17.81 -5.86
C HIS A 182 -15.89 -17.69 -4.44
N SER A 183 -17.16 -17.29 -4.32
CA SER A 183 -17.85 -17.41 -3.04
C SER A 183 -17.95 -18.90 -2.70
N LEU A 184 -17.20 -19.34 -1.70
CA LEU A 184 -17.31 -20.70 -1.15
C LEU A 184 -18.51 -20.85 -0.21
N ILE A 185 -19.22 -19.76 0.05
CA ILE A 185 -20.41 -19.70 0.87
C ILE A 185 -21.60 -19.54 -0.09
N SER A 186 -22.12 -20.67 -0.57
CA SER A 186 -23.42 -20.69 -1.25
C SER A 186 -24.49 -20.49 -0.18
N GLY A 187 -25.07 -19.31 -0.08
CA GLY A 187 -26.23 -19.04 0.75
C GLY A 187 -26.16 -17.86 1.69
N LEU A 188 -25.70 -16.71 1.19
CA LEU A 188 -26.06 -15.39 1.74
C LEU A 188 -26.56 -14.53 0.60
#